data_e19c66c63216d06d06f04be4c3ed664a
#
_entry.id   e19c66c63216d06d06f04be4c3ed664a
#
_cell.length_a   1.000
_cell.length_b   1.000
_cell.length_c   1.000
_cell.angle_alpha   90.00
_cell.angle_beta   90.00
_cell.angle_gamma   90.00
#
_symmetry.space_group_name_H-M   'P 1'
#
loop_
_entity.id
_entity.type
_entity.pdbx_description
1 polymer ?
#
loop_
_entity_poly.entity_id
_entity_poly.type
_entity_poly.pdbx_seq_one_letter_code
_entity_poly.pdbx_strand_id
1 'polypeptide(L)'
;METPSTQYTPIDTVIELLKDVTFVSGDLTLEPCKGRENRFYDLIKGEKDWCEIEEGRDFFQYTGSPTRIITNPPFHDQNKKNICVSVIEQCLKVATDEVWLLLNCQMFNSLTPCRLHKYLKMGWKINFIRILNIPCWYGRYFWLCFKKGEWEKQDTKSIRIL
;
A
#
# COMPACT_ATOMS: atom_id res chain seq x y z
N MET A 1 -28.86 1.35 -13.00
CA MET A 1 -28.21 1.46 -11.66
C MET A 1 -26.76 1.72 -11.92
N GLU A 2 -26.31 2.94 -11.64
CA GLU A 2 -24.90 3.25 -11.73
C GLU A 2 -24.16 2.47 -10.65
N THR A 3 -23.16 1.69 -11.04
CA THR A 3 -22.19 1.08 -10.12
C THR A 3 -21.57 2.20 -9.29
N PRO A 4 -21.35 2.00 -7.95
CA PRO A 4 -20.66 2.99 -7.13
C PRO A 4 -19.38 3.37 -7.84
N SER A 5 -19.22 4.65 -8.14
CA SER A 5 -18.04 5.16 -8.82
C SER A 5 -16.81 4.76 -8.05
N THR A 6 -16.01 3.87 -8.61
CA THR A 6 -14.68 3.58 -8.10
C THR A 6 -13.92 4.90 -8.13
N GLN A 7 -13.67 5.49 -6.98
CA GLN A 7 -12.96 6.77 -6.90
C GLN A 7 -11.47 6.51 -7.07
N TYR A 8 -10.96 6.83 -8.24
CA TYR A 8 -9.52 6.76 -8.50
C TYR A 8 -8.78 7.93 -7.84
N THR A 9 -7.60 7.67 -7.32
CA THR A 9 -6.74 8.70 -6.72
C THR A 9 -6.49 9.82 -7.73
N PRO A 10 -6.74 11.11 -7.40
CA PRO A 10 -6.45 12.21 -8.30
C PRO A 10 -4.99 12.22 -8.75
N ILE A 11 -4.74 12.50 -10.01
CA ILE A 11 -3.39 12.41 -10.60
C ILE A 11 -2.38 13.32 -9.89
N ASP A 12 -2.79 14.54 -9.52
CA ASP A 12 -1.93 15.48 -8.79
C ASP A 12 -1.57 14.94 -7.41
N THR A 13 -2.50 14.23 -6.76
CA THR A 13 -2.23 13.55 -5.49
C THR A 13 -1.20 12.45 -5.69
N VAL A 14 -1.32 11.62 -6.73
CA VAL A 14 -0.33 10.56 -7.02
C VAL A 14 1.05 11.16 -7.27
N ILE A 15 1.14 12.24 -8.06
CA ILE A 15 2.40 12.94 -8.32
C ILE A 15 3.05 13.40 -7.01
N GLU A 16 2.27 13.99 -6.10
CA GLU A 16 2.78 14.45 -4.81
C GLU A 16 3.23 13.30 -3.91
N LEU A 17 2.48 12.20 -3.85
CA LEU A 17 2.82 11.03 -3.04
C LEU A 17 4.09 10.35 -3.52
N LEU A 18 4.29 10.25 -4.83
CA LEU A 18 5.46 9.61 -5.41
C LEU A 18 6.76 10.42 -5.22
N LYS A 19 6.70 11.69 -4.80
CA LYS A 19 7.88 12.46 -4.39
C LYS A 19 8.53 11.92 -3.11
N ASP A 20 7.77 11.23 -2.25
CA ASP A 20 8.27 10.60 -1.03
C ASP A 20 9.02 9.29 -1.31
N VAL A 21 8.86 8.72 -2.52
CA VAL A 21 9.44 7.44 -2.91
C VAL A 21 10.76 7.64 -3.64
N THR A 22 11.82 6.98 -3.16
CA THR A 22 13.10 6.97 -3.85
C THR A 22 13.16 5.77 -4.79
N PHE A 23 13.16 6.03 -6.10
CA PHE A 23 13.31 4.99 -7.11
C PHE A 23 14.79 4.76 -7.41
N VAL A 24 15.25 3.52 -7.26
CA VAL A 24 16.63 3.11 -7.51
C VAL A 24 16.68 2.23 -8.75
N SER A 25 17.72 2.40 -9.59
CA SER A 25 17.90 1.57 -10.78
C SER A 25 18.07 0.09 -10.41
N GLY A 26 17.35 -0.78 -11.08
CA GLY A 26 17.33 -2.22 -10.83
C GLY A 26 16.30 -2.67 -9.82
N ASP A 27 15.60 -1.74 -9.13
CA ASP A 27 14.48 -2.08 -8.27
C ASP A 27 13.22 -2.35 -9.08
N LEU A 28 12.57 -3.50 -8.83
CA LEU A 28 11.25 -3.79 -9.36
C LEU A 28 10.18 -3.23 -8.44
N THR A 29 9.31 -2.38 -8.96
CA THR A 29 8.15 -1.85 -8.25
C THR A 29 6.87 -2.50 -8.75
N LEU A 30 6.08 -3.09 -7.85
CA LEU A 30 4.78 -3.69 -8.17
C LEU A 30 3.64 -2.76 -7.74
N GLU A 31 2.67 -2.54 -8.63
CA GLU A 31 1.34 -2.06 -8.26
C GLU A 31 0.34 -3.22 -8.29
N PRO A 32 -0.05 -3.76 -7.11
CA PRO A 32 -0.87 -4.96 -7.03
C PRO A 32 -2.38 -4.72 -7.24
N CYS A 33 -2.82 -3.47 -7.30
CA CYS A 33 -4.23 -3.09 -7.47
C CYS A 33 -4.31 -1.89 -8.42
N LYS A 34 -3.82 -2.09 -9.65
CA LYS A 34 -3.59 -1.04 -10.64
C LYS A 34 -4.85 -0.22 -10.98
N GLY A 35 -6.01 -0.89 -10.95
CA GLY A 35 -7.26 -0.29 -11.40
C GLY A 35 -7.28 -0.02 -12.92
N ARG A 36 -8.42 0.37 -13.45
CA ARG A 36 -8.58 0.63 -14.89
C ARG A 36 -7.84 1.89 -15.38
N GLU A 37 -7.63 2.87 -14.48
CA GLU A 37 -7.03 4.15 -14.84
C GLU A 37 -5.51 4.20 -14.65
N ASN A 38 -4.88 3.14 -14.15
CA ASN A 38 -3.42 2.99 -14.01
C ASN A 38 -2.71 4.15 -13.28
N ARG A 39 -3.40 4.87 -12.40
CA ARG A 39 -2.96 6.17 -11.86
C ARG A 39 -1.56 6.14 -11.21
N PHE A 40 -1.29 5.14 -10.38
CA PHE A 40 0.05 4.96 -9.81
C PHE A 40 0.98 4.32 -10.83
N TYR A 41 0.52 3.25 -11.51
CA TYR A 41 1.35 2.47 -12.40
C TYR A 41 2.02 3.32 -13.49
N ASP A 42 1.28 4.23 -14.12
CA ASP A 42 1.82 5.06 -15.20
C ASP A 42 2.94 6.00 -14.72
N LEU A 43 2.89 6.44 -13.46
CA LEU A 43 3.84 7.38 -12.85
C LEU A 43 4.99 6.71 -12.09
N ILE A 44 4.93 5.41 -11.82
CA ILE A 44 6.04 4.64 -11.24
C ILE A 44 7.22 4.65 -12.22
N LYS A 45 8.40 5.01 -11.70
CA LYS A 45 9.65 5.08 -12.47
C LYS A 45 10.42 3.76 -12.39
N GLY A 46 11.22 3.48 -13.43
CA GLY A 46 12.07 2.30 -13.49
C GLY A 46 11.33 1.03 -13.88
N GLU A 47 11.85 -0.12 -13.45
CA GLU A 47 11.22 -1.42 -13.70
C GLU A 47 9.96 -1.55 -12.88
N LYS A 48 8.87 -1.96 -13.54
CA LYS A 48 7.56 -2.06 -12.88
C LYS A 48 6.74 -3.22 -13.40
N ASP A 49 5.92 -3.76 -12.51
CA ASP A 49 4.94 -4.80 -12.77
C ASP A 49 3.60 -4.43 -12.12
N TRP A 50 2.53 -5.15 -12.44
CA TRP A 50 1.20 -4.85 -11.95
C TRP A 50 0.36 -6.09 -11.76
N CYS A 51 -0.68 -5.99 -10.92
CA CYS A 51 -1.81 -6.90 -10.87
C CYS A 51 -3.12 -6.12 -10.99
N GLU A 52 -4.11 -6.75 -11.61
CA GLU A 52 -5.48 -6.26 -11.69
C GLU A 52 -6.41 -7.45 -11.92
N ILE A 53 -7.29 -7.71 -10.97
CA ILE A 53 -8.17 -8.90 -11.01
C ILE A 53 -9.13 -8.88 -12.19
N GLU A 54 -9.61 -7.69 -12.59
CA GLU A 54 -10.49 -7.53 -13.74
C GLU A 54 -9.77 -7.83 -15.08
N GLU A 55 -8.45 -7.77 -15.09
CA GLU A 55 -7.58 -8.12 -16.24
C GLU A 55 -6.98 -9.53 -16.11
N GLY A 56 -7.48 -10.34 -15.18
CA GLY A 56 -7.06 -11.72 -14.99
C GLY A 56 -5.72 -11.91 -14.26
N ARG A 57 -5.18 -10.86 -13.65
CA ARG A 57 -3.93 -10.90 -12.86
C ARG A 57 -4.23 -10.71 -11.37
N ASP A 58 -4.65 -11.80 -10.72
CA ASP A 58 -4.97 -11.79 -9.29
C ASP A 58 -3.69 -11.63 -8.44
N PHE A 59 -3.64 -10.60 -7.61
CA PHE A 59 -2.51 -10.34 -6.73
C PHE A 59 -2.26 -11.46 -5.72
N PHE A 60 -3.29 -12.18 -5.29
CA PHE A 60 -3.11 -13.30 -4.37
C PHE A 60 -2.43 -14.52 -5.03
N GLN A 61 -2.36 -14.54 -6.37
CA GLN A 61 -1.64 -15.54 -7.16
C GLN A 61 -0.25 -15.05 -7.61
N TYR A 62 0.14 -13.84 -7.25
CA TYR A 62 1.43 -13.27 -7.65
C TYR A 62 2.60 -14.02 -7.01
N THR A 63 3.55 -14.46 -7.83
CA THR A 63 4.71 -15.27 -7.40
C THR A 63 6.05 -14.53 -7.46
N GLY A 64 6.06 -13.28 -7.93
CA GLY A 64 7.27 -12.45 -7.98
C GLY A 64 7.73 -11.97 -6.60
N SER A 65 8.88 -11.32 -6.58
CA SER A 65 9.49 -10.76 -5.36
C SER A 65 9.92 -9.31 -5.64
N PRO A 66 8.98 -8.37 -5.74
CA PRO A 66 9.30 -6.98 -6.02
C PRO A 66 10.10 -6.37 -4.87
N THR A 67 11.03 -5.47 -5.20
CA THR A 67 11.74 -4.67 -4.20
C THR A 67 10.75 -3.78 -3.45
N ARG A 68 9.81 -3.20 -4.18
CA ARG A 68 8.83 -2.23 -3.65
C ARG A 68 7.42 -2.54 -4.13
N ILE A 69 6.47 -2.25 -3.26
CA ILE A 69 5.05 -2.19 -3.61
C ILE A 69 4.54 -0.77 -3.39
N ILE A 70 3.72 -0.28 -4.32
CA ILE A 70 3.02 1.00 -4.21
C ILE A 70 1.58 0.77 -4.59
N THR A 71 0.62 1.11 -3.71
CA THR A 71 -0.80 0.92 -4.03
C THR A 71 -1.75 1.74 -3.16
N ASN A 72 -2.93 2.00 -3.73
CA ASN A 72 -4.15 2.33 -3.00
C ASN A 72 -5.01 1.05 -2.95
N PRO A 73 -4.90 0.24 -1.88
CA PRO A 73 -5.54 -1.07 -1.85
C PRO A 73 -7.08 -0.95 -1.81
N PRO A 74 -7.81 -1.90 -2.41
CA PRO A 74 -9.27 -1.92 -2.34
C PRO A 74 -9.75 -2.20 -0.92
N PHE A 75 -10.91 -1.62 -0.56
CA PHE A 75 -11.57 -1.87 0.73
C PHE A 75 -12.26 -3.22 0.77
N HIS A 76 -12.94 -3.53 -0.32
CA HIS A 76 -13.81 -4.70 -0.43
C HIS A 76 -13.55 -5.43 -1.75
N ASP A 77 -13.77 -6.72 -1.72
CA ASP A 77 -13.85 -7.53 -2.95
C ASP A 77 -15.20 -7.34 -3.67
N GLN A 78 -15.37 -8.04 -4.76
CA GLN A 78 -16.62 -8.02 -5.56
C GLN A 78 -17.85 -8.49 -4.75
N ASN A 79 -17.65 -9.24 -3.68
CA ASN A 79 -18.70 -9.73 -2.77
C ASN A 79 -18.91 -8.82 -1.56
N LYS A 80 -18.36 -7.60 -1.57
CA LYS A 80 -18.40 -6.62 -0.47
C LYS A 80 -17.73 -7.08 0.82
N LYS A 81 -16.90 -8.12 0.77
CA LYS A 81 -16.09 -8.57 1.90
C LYS A 81 -14.89 -7.65 2.06
N ASN A 82 -14.61 -7.22 3.29
CA ASN A 82 -13.42 -6.42 3.57
C ASN A 82 -12.15 -7.25 3.37
N ILE A 83 -11.30 -6.84 2.45
CA ILE A 83 -10.05 -7.52 2.09
C ILE A 83 -8.80 -6.68 2.36
N CYS A 84 -8.96 -5.48 2.89
CA CYS A 84 -7.86 -4.56 3.10
C CYS A 84 -6.67 -5.19 3.86
N VAL A 85 -6.94 -5.83 5.01
CA VAL A 85 -5.89 -6.48 5.81
C VAL A 85 -5.21 -7.60 5.04
N SER A 86 -5.98 -8.41 4.31
CA SER A 86 -5.43 -9.51 3.49
C SER A 86 -4.51 -8.99 2.39
N VAL A 87 -4.88 -7.87 1.74
CA VAL A 87 -4.05 -7.23 0.72
C VAL A 87 -2.77 -6.67 1.35
N ILE A 88 -2.85 -5.99 2.51
CA ILE A 88 -1.66 -5.49 3.22
C ILE A 88 -0.73 -6.65 3.60
N GLU A 89 -1.26 -7.73 4.16
CA GLU A 89 -0.47 -8.89 4.55
C GLU A 89 0.18 -9.59 3.33
N GLN A 90 -0.52 -9.64 2.20
CA GLN A 90 0.07 -10.15 0.95
C GLN A 90 1.18 -9.21 0.45
N CYS A 91 1.02 -7.89 0.53
CA CYS A 91 2.09 -6.95 0.20
C CYS A 91 3.35 -7.21 1.03
N LEU A 92 3.19 -7.32 2.36
CA LEU A 92 4.30 -7.59 3.28
C LEU A 92 4.94 -8.98 3.08
N LYS A 93 4.20 -9.94 2.52
CA LYS A 93 4.70 -11.28 2.21
C LYS A 93 5.59 -11.28 0.97
N VAL A 94 5.21 -10.57 -0.09
CA VAL A 94 5.89 -10.66 -1.39
C VAL A 94 6.96 -9.59 -1.60
N ALA A 95 6.81 -8.39 -1.01
CA ALA A 95 7.81 -7.34 -1.11
C ALA A 95 9.09 -7.68 -0.34
N THR A 96 10.23 -7.22 -0.85
CA THR A 96 11.53 -7.51 -0.23
C THR A 96 12.12 -6.33 0.54
N ASP A 97 11.65 -5.08 0.32
CA ASP A 97 12.23 -3.89 0.97
C ASP A 97 11.19 -2.86 1.44
N GLU A 98 10.27 -2.41 0.58
CA GLU A 98 9.32 -1.34 0.92
C GLU A 98 7.89 -1.66 0.50
N VAL A 99 6.92 -1.23 1.32
CA VAL A 99 5.49 -1.26 0.97
C VAL A 99 4.86 0.10 1.27
N TRP A 100 4.48 0.81 0.21
CA TRP A 100 3.84 2.12 0.25
C TRP A 100 2.34 1.97 0.04
N LEU A 101 1.55 2.48 0.98
CA LEU A 101 0.10 2.32 1.01
C LEU A 101 -0.61 3.65 1.20
N LEU A 102 -1.59 3.92 0.35
CA LEU A 102 -2.55 5.00 0.58
C LEU A 102 -3.79 4.43 1.28
N LEU A 103 -3.97 4.75 2.55
CA LEU A 103 -5.04 4.22 3.38
C LEU A 103 -5.98 5.33 3.85
N ASN A 104 -7.27 5.09 3.89
CA ASN A 104 -8.20 5.95 4.62
C ASN A 104 -8.22 5.62 6.12
N CYS A 105 -9.00 6.39 6.91
CA CYS A 105 -9.09 6.19 8.35
C CYS A 105 -9.53 4.77 8.76
N GLN A 106 -10.48 4.17 8.05
CA GLN A 106 -10.97 2.83 8.40
C GLN A 106 -9.88 1.77 8.16
N MET A 107 -9.18 1.86 7.03
CA MET A 107 -8.08 0.96 6.73
C MET A 107 -6.90 1.17 7.68
N PHE A 108 -6.57 2.43 8.00
CA PHE A 108 -5.53 2.73 8.97
C PHE A 108 -5.87 2.19 10.36
N ASN A 109 -7.12 2.30 10.81
CA ASN A 109 -7.59 1.73 12.07
C ASN A 109 -7.50 0.20 12.12
N SER A 110 -7.45 -0.47 10.95
CA SER A 110 -7.24 -1.92 10.92
C SER A 110 -5.81 -2.33 11.29
N LEU A 111 -4.84 -1.39 11.27
CA LEU A 111 -3.47 -1.59 11.72
C LEU A 111 -3.38 -1.54 13.25
N THR A 112 -4.05 -2.48 13.91
CA THR A 112 -4.07 -2.58 15.37
C THR A 112 -2.66 -2.81 15.94
N PRO A 113 -2.41 -2.46 17.22
CA PRO A 113 -1.12 -2.73 17.88
C PRO A 113 -0.68 -4.19 17.75
N CYS A 114 -1.63 -5.13 17.86
CA CYS A 114 -1.34 -6.55 17.72
C CYS A 114 -0.85 -6.90 16.30
N ARG A 115 -1.47 -6.34 15.25
CA ARG A 115 -1.01 -6.53 13.86
C ARG A 115 0.34 -5.89 13.62
N LEU A 116 0.55 -4.66 14.08
CA LEU A 116 1.84 -3.99 13.93
C LEU A 116 2.96 -4.77 14.63
N HIS A 117 2.68 -5.35 15.79
CA HIS A 117 3.63 -6.23 16.47
C HIS A 117 3.91 -7.53 15.69
N LYS A 118 2.88 -8.14 15.07
CA LYS A 118 3.05 -9.27 14.15
C LYS A 118 3.96 -8.89 12.98
N TYR A 119 3.72 -7.74 12.34
CA TYR A 119 4.51 -7.28 11.20
C TYR A 119 5.95 -6.97 11.59
N LEU A 120 6.16 -6.38 12.77
CA LEU A 120 7.51 -6.15 13.30
C LEU A 120 8.30 -7.46 13.48
N LYS A 121 7.65 -8.53 13.97
CA LYS A 121 8.29 -9.87 14.06
C LYS A 121 8.64 -10.46 12.69
N MET A 122 7.96 -10.03 11.62
CA MET A 122 8.27 -10.39 10.24
C MET A 122 9.36 -9.49 9.62
N GLY A 123 9.92 -8.56 10.40
CA GLY A 123 10.93 -7.59 9.96
C GLY A 123 10.35 -6.32 9.34
N TRP A 124 9.04 -6.04 9.50
CA TRP A 124 8.41 -4.87 8.92
C TRP A 124 8.07 -3.81 9.99
N LYS A 125 8.46 -2.57 9.75
CA LYS A 125 8.16 -1.42 10.61
C LYS A 125 7.61 -0.28 9.77
N ILE A 126 6.62 0.45 10.29
CA ILE A 126 6.22 1.73 9.68
C ILE A 126 7.38 2.71 9.86
N ASN A 127 7.95 3.14 8.74
CA ASN A 127 9.10 4.03 8.68
C ASN A 127 8.72 5.45 8.28
N PHE A 128 7.56 5.63 7.66
CA PHE A 128 7.07 6.92 7.19
C PHE A 128 5.54 6.98 7.26
N ILE A 129 5.01 8.10 7.69
CA ILE A 129 3.57 8.43 7.64
C ILE A 129 3.41 9.90 7.26
N ARG A 130 2.59 10.16 6.24
CA ARG A 130 2.05 11.48 5.90
C ARG A 130 0.53 11.44 6.04
N ILE A 131 -0.03 12.39 6.78
CA ILE A 131 -1.48 12.58 6.88
C ILE A 131 -1.89 13.63 5.86
N LEU A 132 -2.90 13.34 5.06
CA LEU A 132 -3.36 14.24 4.00
C LEU A 132 -4.89 14.23 3.84
N ASN A 133 -5.39 15.34 3.31
CA ASN A 133 -6.73 15.42 2.75
C ASN A 133 -6.61 15.32 1.23
N ILE A 134 -7.45 14.52 0.60
CA ILE A 134 -7.48 14.38 -0.86
C ILE A 134 -8.67 15.17 -1.36
N PRO A 135 -8.49 16.12 -2.31
CA PRO A 135 -9.59 16.87 -2.88
C PRO A 135 -10.69 15.96 -3.40
N CYS A 136 -11.94 16.32 -3.16
CA CYS A 136 -13.14 15.55 -3.53
C CYS A 136 -13.36 14.22 -2.78
N TRP A 137 -12.46 13.84 -1.87
CA TRP A 137 -12.63 12.67 -1.02
C TRP A 137 -12.94 13.08 0.42
N TYR A 138 -13.84 12.34 1.05
CA TYR A 138 -14.20 12.61 2.44
C TYR A 138 -13.22 11.99 3.42
N GLY A 139 -12.84 12.75 4.45
CA GLY A 139 -12.03 12.30 5.57
C GLY A 139 -10.52 12.46 5.35
N ARG A 140 -9.77 11.85 6.24
CA ARG A 140 -8.30 11.86 6.23
C ARG A 140 -7.75 10.59 5.62
N TYR A 141 -6.63 10.75 4.92
CA TYR A 141 -5.88 9.66 4.31
C TYR A 141 -4.47 9.62 4.88
N PHE A 142 -3.88 8.45 4.81
CA PHE A 142 -2.55 8.17 5.34
C PHE A 142 -1.72 7.56 4.21
N TRP A 143 -0.69 8.26 3.80
CA TRP A 143 0.36 7.72 2.97
C TRP A 143 1.45 7.19 3.87
N LEU A 144 1.66 5.90 3.90
CA LEU A 144 2.60 5.28 4.81
C LEU A 144 3.52 4.28 4.10
N CYS A 145 4.73 4.12 4.64
CA CYS A 145 5.70 3.14 4.20
C CYS A 145 6.02 2.16 5.32
N PHE A 146 5.83 0.88 5.03
CA PHE A 146 6.50 -0.18 5.77
C PHE A 146 7.88 -0.43 5.13
N LYS A 147 8.92 -0.44 5.96
CA LYS A 147 10.29 -0.76 5.57
C LYS A 147 10.71 -2.07 6.20
N LYS A 148 11.33 -2.96 5.41
CA LYS A 148 11.89 -4.21 5.88
C LYS A 148 13.29 -4.01 6.44
N GLY A 149 13.64 -4.71 7.52
CA GLY A 149 14.96 -4.64 8.12
C GLY A 149 15.06 -5.45 9.41
N GLU A 150 16.27 -5.50 9.97
CA GLU A 150 16.51 -5.98 11.31
C GLU A 150 16.27 -4.83 12.30
N TRP A 151 15.21 -4.94 13.10
CA TRP A 151 14.84 -3.93 14.08
C TRP A 151 15.25 -4.40 15.47
N GLU A 152 16.08 -3.63 16.17
CA GLU A 152 16.46 -3.94 17.55
C GLU A 152 15.26 -3.90 18.50
N LYS A 153 15.32 -4.69 19.59
CA LYS A 153 14.24 -4.71 20.60
C LYS A 153 13.92 -3.35 21.20
N GLN A 154 14.84 -2.39 21.15
CA GLN A 154 14.61 -1.00 21.60
C GLN A 154 13.65 -0.23 20.69
N ASP A 155 13.58 -0.56 19.40
CA ASP A 155 12.67 0.06 18.43
C ASP A 155 11.19 -0.27 18.69
N THR A 156 10.91 -1.35 19.42
CA THR A 156 9.53 -1.70 19.82
C THR A 156 8.95 -0.71 20.83
N LYS A 157 9.81 0.00 21.58
CA LYS A 157 9.38 1.03 22.54
C LYS A 157 9.02 2.36 21.89
N SER A 158 9.48 2.61 20.66
CA SER A 158 9.22 3.86 19.93
C SER A 158 7.86 3.87 19.20
N ILE A 159 7.20 2.72 19.04
CA ILE A 159 5.79 2.68 18.65
C ILE A 159 4.94 2.75 19.93
N ARG A 160 5.03 3.86 20.65
CA ARG A 160 4.00 4.22 21.62
C ARG A 160 2.85 4.83 20.82
N ILE A 161 1.89 4.01 20.46
CA ILE A 161 0.54 4.50 20.15
C ILE A 161 -0.02 4.88 21.51
N LEU A 162 -0.04 6.18 21.79
CA LEU A 162 -0.74 6.75 22.94
C LEU A 162 -2.23 6.56 22.74
#